data_a8434b2fec3ef177694f258607604ba9
#
_entry.id   a8434b2fec3ef177694f258607604ba9
#
_cell.length_a   1.000
_cell.length_b   1.000
_cell.length_c   1.000
_cell.angle_alpha   90.00
_cell.angle_beta   90.00
_cell.angle_gamma   90.00
#
_symmetry.space_group_name_H-M   'P 1'
#
loop_
_entity.id
_entity.type
_entity.pdbx_description
1 polymer ?
#
loop_
_entity_poly.entity_id
_entity_poly.type
_entity_poly.pdbx_seq_one_letter_code
_entity_poly.pdbx_strand_id
1 'polypeptide(L)'
;MQPLTHGGDWAGYRAEFGRDPLDFSANVSPLGLPEGVAKAITAALATADRYPDPLCRTLRAALSRAEGVPQEHVLCGNGAADLIFRLALAVKPRRALVTAPTFAEYATALETVGCTVERHFLREENDFAVTEDILNAVHPGIEMVLSLI
;
A
#
# COMPACT_ATOMS: atom_id res chain seq x y z
N MET A 1 23.76 7.22 -6.50
CA MET A 1 22.42 7.50 -5.97
C MET A 1 21.60 6.23 -6.11
N GLN A 2 21.04 5.68 -5.03
CA GLN A 2 20.08 4.57 -5.19
C GLN A 2 18.83 5.13 -5.87
N PRO A 3 18.27 4.45 -6.87
CA PRO A 3 17.04 4.90 -7.49
C PRO A 3 15.92 4.91 -6.43
N LEU A 4 15.20 6.03 -6.32
CA LEU A 4 14.04 6.14 -5.46
C LEU A 4 12.96 5.17 -5.96
N THR A 5 12.46 4.35 -5.06
CA THR A 5 11.43 3.34 -5.37
C THR A 5 10.02 3.95 -5.32
N HIS A 6 9.89 5.12 -4.68
CA HIS A 6 8.63 5.83 -4.48
C HIS A 6 8.69 7.23 -5.05
N GLY A 7 7.53 7.72 -5.54
CA GLY A 7 7.33 9.10 -5.93
C GLY A 7 7.20 10.03 -4.73
N GLY A 8 7.04 11.34 -5.01
CA GLY A 8 6.79 12.35 -3.97
C GLY A 8 8.04 12.88 -3.25
N ASP A 9 9.25 12.66 -3.78
CA ASP A 9 10.48 13.23 -3.20
C ASP A 9 10.64 14.72 -3.55
N TRP A 10 9.77 15.53 -3.00
CA TRP A 10 9.80 16.98 -3.18
C TRP A 10 11.04 17.61 -2.56
N ALA A 11 11.51 17.06 -1.44
CA ALA A 11 12.66 17.58 -0.73
C ALA A 11 13.95 17.40 -1.54
N GLY A 12 14.17 16.20 -2.10
CA GLY A 12 15.30 15.92 -2.98
C GLY A 12 15.27 16.77 -4.25
N TYR A 13 14.10 16.85 -4.91
CA TYR A 13 13.95 17.68 -6.10
C TYR A 13 14.22 19.17 -5.82
N ARG A 14 13.67 19.69 -4.72
CA ARG A 14 13.90 21.09 -4.31
C ARG A 14 15.37 21.35 -3.98
N ALA A 15 16.06 20.40 -3.34
CA ALA A 15 17.48 20.50 -3.05
C ALA A 15 18.35 20.52 -4.31
N GLU A 16 17.98 19.76 -5.34
CA GLU A 16 18.73 19.66 -6.59
C GLU A 16 18.43 20.82 -7.56
N PHE A 17 17.16 21.21 -7.69
CA PHE A 17 16.71 22.17 -8.73
C PHE A 17 16.29 23.54 -8.19
N GLY A 18 16.25 23.74 -6.86
CA GLY A 18 15.90 25.01 -6.22
C GLY A 18 14.44 25.45 -6.40
N ARG A 19 13.56 24.56 -6.82
CA ARG A 19 12.13 24.81 -7.08
C ARG A 19 11.28 23.59 -6.79
N ASP A 20 9.99 23.77 -6.66
CA ASP A 20 9.03 22.66 -6.50
C ASP A 20 8.85 21.88 -7.82
N PRO A 21 8.68 20.56 -7.75
CA PRO A 21 8.38 19.75 -8.90
C PRO A 21 6.94 19.96 -9.38
N LEU A 22 6.70 19.76 -10.67
CA LEU A 22 5.37 19.37 -11.15
C LEU A 22 5.28 17.85 -10.99
N ASP A 23 4.60 17.41 -9.93
CA ASP A 23 4.68 16.03 -9.45
C ASP A 23 3.56 15.16 -10.06
N PHE A 24 3.95 14.21 -10.91
CA PHE A 24 3.11 13.14 -11.43
C PHE A 24 3.53 11.77 -10.86
N SER A 25 4.42 11.74 -9.88
CA SER A 25 4.98 10.51 -9.31
C SER A 25 4.22 9.99 -8.09
N ALA A 26 3.35 10.82 -7.51
CA ALA A 26 2.58 10.46 -6.33
C ALA A 26 1.07 10.62 -6.59
N ASN A 27 0.31 9.60 -6.20
CA ASN A 27 -1.14 9.57 -6.37
C ASN A 27 -1.83 10.27 -5.18
N VAL A 28 -1.83 11.61 -5.20
CA VAL A 28 -2.44 12.46 -4.18
C VAL A 28 -3.61 13.26 -4.73
N SER A 29 -4.61 13.56 -3.90
CA SER A 29 -5.75 14.36 -4.31
C SER A 29 -5.34 15.79 -4.65
N PRO A 30 -5.64 16.30 -5.86
CA PRO A 30 -5.38 17.69 -6.22
C PRO A 30 -6.25 18.69 -5.45
N LEU A 31 -7.32 18.22 -4.81
CA LEU A 31 -8.22 19.04 -3.98
C LEU A 31 -7.66 19.28 -2.56
N GLY A 32 -6.54 18.67 -2.23
CA GLY A 32 -5.91 18.77 -0.91
C GLY A 32 -6.67 18.04 0.20
N LEU A 33 -6.43 18.44 1.44
CA LEU A 33 -7.02 17.83 2.63
C LEU A 33 -8.49 18.31 2.80
N PRO A 34 -9.48 17.42 2.90
CA PRO A 34 -10.86 17.81 3.18
C PRO A 34 -11.00 18.58 4.49
N GLU A 35 -11.85 19.64 4.49
CA GLU A 35 -11.99 20.53 5.66
C GLU A 35 -12.40 19.77 6.94
N GLY A 36 -13.31 18.80 6.83
CA GLY A 36 -13.73 17.98 7.96
C GLY A 36 -12.59 17.17 8.57
N VAL A 37 -11.67 16.67 7.73
CA VAL A 37 -10.47 15.94 8.18
C VAL A 37 -9.52 16.90 8.89
N ALA A 38 -9.27 18.09 8.32
CA ALA A 38 -8.43 19.11 8.95
C ALA A 38 -8.94 19.50 10.35
N LYS A 39 -10.25 19.72 10.49
CA LYS A 39 -10.91 20.02 11.78
C LYS A 39 -10.73 18.85 12.78
N ALA A 40 -10.94 17.62 12.34
CA ALA A 40 -10.80 16.44 13.19
C ALA A 40 -9.35 16.25 13.69
N ILE A 41 -8.35 16.45 12.82
CA ILE A 41 -6.94 16.39 13.20
C ILE A 41 -6.62 17.49 14.23
N THR A 42 -7.07 18.72 14.00
CA THR A 42 -6.85 19.84 14.92
C THR A 42 -7.46 19.55 16.30
N ALA A 43 -8.68 19.01 16.35
CA ALA A 43 -9.31 18.62 17.61
C ALA A 43 -8.57 17.49 18.34
N ALA A 44 -8.01 16.54 17.61
CA ALA A 44 -7.27 15.41 18.17
C ALA A 44 -5.92 15.82 18.81
N LEU A 45 -5.35 16.97 18.43
CA LEU A 45 -4.11 17.48 19.02
C LEU A 45 -4.21 17.66 20.56
N ALA A 46 -5.39 17.93 21.09
CA ALA A 46 -5.61 18.05 22.53
C ALA A 46 -5.33 16.75 23.33
N THR A 47 -5.22 15.61 22.65
CA THR A 47 -4.95 14.30 23.24
C THR A 47 -3.74 13.60 22.65
N ALA A 48 -2.92 14.33 21.88
CA ALA A 48 -1.75 13.77 21.18
C ALA A 48 -0.62 13.32 22.14
N ASP A 49 -0.68 13.72 23.39
CA ASP A 49 0.20 13.29 24.49
C ASP A 49 -0.14 11.89 25.04
N ARG A 50 -1.23 11.28 24.59
CA ARG A 50 -1.69 9.98 25.06
C ARG A 50 -1.33 8.87 24.06
N TYR A 51 -1.10 7.67 24.60
CA TYR A 51 -0.99 6.49 23.73
C TYR A 51 -2.29 6.25 22.97
N PRO A 52 -2.21 5.98 21.65
CA PRO A 52 -3.40 5.61 20.87
C PRO A 52 -3.97 4.26 21.34
N ASP A 53 -5.24 4.00 21.00
CA ASP A 53 -5.84 2.69 21.22
C ASP A 53 -5.10 1.62 20.40
N PRO A 54 -4.37 0.67 21.04
CA PRO A 54 -3.56 -0.31 20.34
C PRO A 54 -4.38 -1.29 19.48
N LEU A 55 -5.69 -1.38 19.72
CA LEU A 55 -6.59 -2.24 18.95
C LEU A 55 -7.44 -1.45 17.94
N CYS A 56 -7.23 -0.13 17.81
CA CYS A 56 -7.95 0.75 16.88
C CYS A 56 -9.49 0.55 16.94
N ARG A 57 -10.07 0.34 18.12
CA ARG A 57 -11.47 -0.09 18.30
C ARG A 57 -12.46 0.87 17.64
N THR A 58 -12.31 2.17 17.89
CA THR A 58 -13.18 3.21 17.34
C THR A 58 -13.08 3.27 15.82
N LEU A 59 -11.86 3.22 15.27
CA LEU A 59 -11.62 3.22 13.83
C LEU A 59 -12.19 1.97 13.17
N ARG A 60 -11.93 0.78 13.72
CA ARG A 60 -12.46 -0.49 13.20
C ARG A 60 -13.98 -0.50 13.21
N ALA A 61 -14.63 0.01 14.26
CA ALA A 61 -16.09 0.11 14.32
C ALA A 61 -16.64 1.09 13.28
N ALA A 62 -15.94 2.19 13.01
CA ALA A 62 -16.34 3.15 11.98
C ALA A 62 -16.21 2.56 10.57
N LEU A 63 -15.09 1.90 10.27
CA LEU A 63 -14.85 1.21 9.00
C LEU A 63 -15.84 0.06 8.78
N SER A 64 -16.08 -0.76 9.80
CA SER A 64 -17.06 -1.84 9.77
C SER A 64 -18.45 -1.33 9.34
N ARG A 65 -18.90 -0.20 9.89
CA ARG A 65 -20.19 0.41 9.49
C ARG A 65 -20.18 0.98 8.08
N ALA A 66 -19.06 1.59 7.68
CA ALA A 66 -18.94 2.23 6.36
C ALA A 66 -18.91 1.19 5.24
N GLU A 67 -18.16 0.11 5.44
CA GLU A 67 -17.92 -0.92 4.43
C GLU A 67 -18.91 -2.12 4.53
N GLY A 68 -19.75 -2.15 5.57
CA GLY A 68 -20.71 -3.25 5.75
C GLY A 68 -20.06 -4.61 6.07
N VAL A 69 -18.86 -4.60 6.66
CA VAL A 69 -18.14 -5.83 7.03
C VAL A 69 -18.04 -5.99 8.55
N PRO A 70 -17.98 -7.23 9.09
CA PRO A 70 -17.77 -7.44 10.52
C PRO A 70 -16.49 -6.79 11.03
N GLN A 71 -16.53 -6.22 12.24
CA GLN A 71 -15.38 -5.50 12.83
C GLN A 71 -14.14 -6.39 12.99
N GLU A 72 -14.32 -7.68 13.21
CA GLU A 72 -13.25 -8.67 13.29
C GLU A 72 -12.53 -8.90 11.96
N HIS A 73 -13.14 -8.51 10.85
CA HIS A 73 -12.53 -8.59 9.51
C HIS A 73 -11.77 -7.31 9.13
N VAL A 74 -11.69 -6.32 10.03
CA VAL A 74 -10.98 -5.07 9.78
C VAL A 74 -9.64 -5.07 10.50
N LEU A 75 -8.55 -4.97 9.74
CA LEU A 75 -7.20 -4.75 10.25
C LEU A 75 -6.76 -3.32 9.91
N CYS A 76 -6.30 -2.57 10.92
CA CYS A 76 -5.75 -1.24 10.72
C CYS A 76 -4.22 -1.26 10.73
N GLY A 77 -3.61 -0.43 9.89
CA GLY A 77 -2.16 -0.26 9.81
C GLY A 77 -1.78 1.16 9.40
N ASN A 78 -0.51 1.45 9.45
CA ASN A 78 0.04 2.76 9.06
C ASN A 78 0.29 2.79 7.54
N GLY A 79 -0.79 2.85 6.78
CA GLY A 79 -0.79 2.77 5.33
C GLY A 79 -0.72 1.33 4.79
N ALA A 80 -0.84 1.20 3.46
CA ALA A 80 -0.85 -0.09 2.80
C ALA A 80 0.47 -0.87 2.99
N ALA A 81 1.61 -0.18 2.96
CA ALA A 81 2.91 -0.82 3.14
C ALA A 81 3.01 -1.57 4.47
N ASP A 82 2.63 -0.94 5.60
CA ASP A 82 2.62 -1.62 6.91
C ASP A 82 1.79 -2.91 6.88
N LEU A 83 0.60 -2.86 6.28
CA LEU A 83 -0.29 -4.03 6.19
C LEU A 83 0.30 -5.13 5.30
N ILE A 84 0.94 -4.78 4.18
CA ILE A 84 1.59 -5.72 3.26
C ILE A 84 2.74 -6.45 3.96
N PHE A 85 3.63 -5.71 4.65
CA PHE A 85 4.72 -6.32 5.41
C PHE A 85 4.22 -7.22 6.53
N ARG A 86 3.20 -6.78 7.27
CA ARG A 86 2.58 -7.59 8.35
C ARG A 86 1.94 -8.86 7.81
N LEU A 87 1.28 -8.78 6.64
CA LEU A 87 0.72 -9.95 5.98
C LEU A 87 1.81 -10.93 5.55
N ALA A 88 2.87 -10.45 4.89
CA ALA A 88 4.00 -11.28 4.49
C ALA A 88 4.66 -11.97 5.69
N LEU A 89 4.87 -11.24 6.80
CA LEU A 89 5.42 -11.77 8.05
C LEU A 89 4.51 -12.81 8.72
N ALA A 90 3.19 -12.65 8.62
CA ALA A 90 2.23 -13.57 9.22
C ALA A 90 2.09 -14.87 8.43
N VAL A 91 2.04 -14.76 7.09
CA VAL A 91 1.82 -15.91 6.19
C VAL A 91 3.13 -16.63 5.87
N LYS A 92 4.23 -15.89 5.66
CA LYS A 92 5.55 -16.39 5.27
C LYS A 92 5.49 -17.35 4.09
N PRO A 93 4.91 -16.93 2.95
CA PRO A 93 4.82 -17.81 1.80
C PRO A 93 6.22 -18.14 1.27
N ARG A 94 6.41 -19.36 0.80
CA ARG A 94 7.69 -19.77 0.17
C ARG A 94 7.82 -19.27 -1.25
N ARG A 95 6.69 -19.13 -1.94
CA ARG A 95 6.63 -18.67 -3.33
C ARG A 95 5.36 -17.85 -3.55
N ALA A 96 5.52 -16.70 -4.20
CA ALA A 96 4.41 -15.81 -4.51
C ALA A 96 4.48 -15.31 -5.95
N LEU A 97 3.32 -15.05 -6.53
CA LEU A 97 3.15 -14.41 -7.83
C LEU A 97 2.78 -12.95 -7.60
N VAL A 98 3.47 -12.04 -8.28
CA VAL A 98 3.22 -10.60 -8.23
C VAL A 98 3.04 -10.09 -9.65
N THR A 99 2.00 -9.30 -9.91
CA THR A 99 1.86 -8.62 -11.20
C THR A 99 2.97 -7.58 -11.39
N ALA A 100 3.31 -7.26 -12.65
CA ALA A 100 4.28 -6.21 -12.98
C ALA A 100 3.84 -5.50 -14.28
N PRO A 101 3.80 -4.13 -14.32
CA PRO A 101 4.17 -3.22 -13.22
C PRO A 101 3.15 -3.23 -12.07
N THR A 102 3.62 -3.00 -10.85
CA THR A 102 2.77 -2.90 -9.65
C THR A 102 3.50 -2.15 -8.52
N PHE A 103 2.88 -2.10 -7.34
CA PHE A 103 3.46 -1.47 -6.17
C PHE A 103 4.72 -2.22 -5.69
N ALA A 104 5.85 -1.51 -5.61
CA ALA A 104 7.16 -2.10 -5.31
C ALA A 104 7.21 -2.84 -3.97
N GLU A 105 6.43 -2.39 -2.98
CA GLU A 105 6.40 -2.98 -1.64
C GLU A 105 5.91 -4.43 -1.62
N TYR A 106 5.15 -4.88 -2.63
CA TYR A 106 4.74 -6.29 -2.70
C TYR A 106 5.93 -7.23 -2.76
N ALA A 107 6.84 -7.01 -3.71
CA ALA A 107 8.03 -7.84 -3.85
C ALA A 107 8.96 -7.66 -2.66
N THR A 108 9.19 -6.43 -2.22
CA THR A 108 10.08 -6.11 -1.09
C THR A 108 9.63 -6.82 0.19
N ALA A 109 8.34 -6.76 0.53
CA ALA A 109 7.81 -7.42 1.72
C ALA A 109 7.95 -8.93 1.67
N LEU A 110 7.68 -9.54 0.51
CA LEU A 110 7.81 -10.98 0.30
C LEU A 110 9.27 -11.44 0.39
N GLU A 111 10.19 -10.71 -0.25
CA GLU A 111 11.63 -11.00 -0.22
C GLU A 111 12.20 -10.89 1.20
N THR A 112 11.68 -9.96 2.04
CA THR A 112 12.08 -9.80 3.45
C THR A 112 11.85 -11.07 4.28
N VAL A 113 10.85 -11.89 3.91
CA VAL A 113 10.56 -13.16 4.59
C VAL A 113 11.16 -14.38 3.90
N GLY A 114 12.04 -14.17 2.91
CA GLY A 114 12.70 -15.24 2.15
C GLY A 114 11.82 -15.91 1.09
N CYS A 115 10.72 -15.25 0.69
CA CYS A 115 9.84 -15.73 -0.36
C CYS A 115 10.50 -15.62 -1.73
N THR A 116 10.33 -16.64 -2.57
CA THR A 116 10.68 -16.56 -3.99
C THR A 116 9.53 -15.84 -4.73
N VAL A 117 9.85 -14.68 -5.35
CA VAL A 117 8.85 -13.86 -6.06
C VAL A 117 8.91 -14.16 -7.55
N GLU A 118 7.84 -14.68 -8.10
CA GLU A 118 7.58 -14.78 -9.53
C GLU A 118 6.80 -13.56 -10.02
N ARG A 119 7.08 -13.09 -11.24
CA ARG A 119 6.43 -11.91 -11.80
C ARG A 119 5.62 -12.29 -13.04
N HIS A 120 4.33 -11.91 -13.02
CA HIS A 120 3.46 -11.93 -14.18
C HIS A 120 3.45 -10.54 -14.81
N PHE A 121 4.02 -10.41 -16.02
CA PHE A 121 4.12 -9.12 -16.69
C PHE A 121 2.82 -8.79 -17.42
N LEU A 122 2.18 -7.71 -16.99
CA LEU A 122 1.01 -7.14 -17.63
C LEU A 122 1.43 -6.45 -18.93
N ARG A 123 0.55 -6.39 -19.92
CA ARG A 123 0.85 -5.92 -21.26
C ARG A 123 0.25 -4.55 -21.52
N GLU A 124 1.05 -3.66 -22.12
CA GLU A 124 0.61 -2.32 -22.52
C GLU A 124 -0.56 -2.38 -23.53
N GLU A 125 -0.56 -3.34 -24.44
CA GLU A 125 -1.64 -3.56 -25.42
C GLU A 125 -3.01 -3.86 -24.77
N ASN A 126 -3.02 -4.26 -23.51
CA ASN A 126 -4.21 -4.50 -22.69
C ASN A 126 -4.39 -3.44 -21.59
N ASP A 127 -3.82 -2.24 -21.75
CA ASP A 127 -3.83 -1.17 -20.74
C ASP A 127 -3.34 -1.64 -19.36
N PHE A 128 -2.40 -2.58 -19.33
CA PHE A 128 -1.90 -3.25 -18.13
C PHE A 128 -2.99 -3.91 -17.26
N ALA A 129 -4.13 -4.25 -17.87
CA ALA A 129 -5.19 -4.98 -17.18
C ALA A 129 -4.75 -6.41 -16.84
N VAL A 130 -5.20 -6.92 -15.71
CA VAL A 130 -5.07 -8.35 -15.37
C VAL A 130 -6.06 -9.13 -16.23
N THR A 131 -5.55 -10.04 -17.05
CA THR A 131 -6.34 -10.89 -17.94
C THR A 131 -6.29 -12.35 -17.49
N GLU A 132 -7.09 -13.21 -18.11
CA GLU A 132 -7.17 -14.64 -17.74
C GLU A 132 -5.83 -15.39 -17.87
N ASP A 133 -4.88 -14.85 -18.63
CA ASP A 133 -3.55 -15.44 -18.81
C ASP A 133 -2.74 -15.53 -17.51
N ILE A 134 -3.05 -14.71 -16.49
CA ILE A 134 -2.48 -14.84 -15.15
C ILE A 134 -2.71 -16.24 -14.55
N LEU A 135 -3.83 -16.89 -14.89
CA LEU A 135 -4.15 -18.22 -14.39
C LEU A 135 -3.11 -19.27 -14.83
N ASN A 136 -2.44 -19.06 -15.98
CA ASN A 136 -1.36 -19.91 -16.43
C ASN A 136 -0.10 -19.80 -15.58
N ALA A 137 0.08 -18.67 -14.89
CA ALA A 137 1.19 -18.44 -13.96
C ALA A 137 0.89 -18.95 -12.55
N VAL A 138 -0.38 -19.24 -12.22
CA VAL A 138 -0.78 -19.80 -10.92
C VAL A 138 -0.66 -21.32 -10.97
N HIS A 139 0.47 -21.83 -10.52
CA HIS A 139 0.74 -23.25 -10.41
C HIS A 139 0.70 -23.72 -8.93
N PRO A 140 0.65 -25.04 -8.63
CA PRO A 140 0.51 -25.56 -7.26
C PRO A 140 1.57 -25.13 -6.26
N GLY A 141 2.70 -24.57 -6.73
CA GLY A 141 3.74 -24.03 -5.87
C GLY A 141 3.51 -22.59 -5.42
N ILE A 142 2.57 -21.86 -6.01
CA ILE A 142 2.24 -20.48 -5.62
C ILE A 142 1.36 -20.51 -4.38
N GLU A 143 1.84 -19.91 -3.30
CA GLU A 143 1.14 -19.84 -2.00
C GLU A 143 0.48 -18.48 -1.75
N MET A 144 0.86 -17.44 -2.53
CA MET A 144 0.28 -16.10 -2.43
C MET A 144 0.30 -15.41 -3.80
N VAL A 145 -0.73 -14.65 -4.10
CA VAL A 145 -0.79 -13.77 -5.26
C VAL A 145 -1.04 -12.33 -4.76
N LEU A 146 -0.22 -11.38 -5.21
CA LEU A 146 -0.41 -9.96 -4.94
C LEU A 146 -0.56 -9.21 -6.26
N SER A 147 -1.64 -8.45 -6.39
CA SER A 147 -1.95 -7.63 -7.55
C SER A 147 -2.55 -6.30 -7.11
N LEU A 148 -2.24 -5.24 -7.85
CA LEU A 148 -2.96 -3.98 -7.77
C LEU A 148 -4.10 -4.04 -8.80
N ILE A 149 -5.32 -3.80 -8.36
CA ILE A 149 -6.52 -3.75 -9.20
C ILE A 149 -6.90 -2.28 -9.41
#